data_4d4eb68293e0d8aed2e919ca01c141cf
#
_entry.id   4d4eb68293e0d8aed2e919ca01c141cf
#
_cell.length_a   1.000
_cell.length_b   1.000
_cell.length_c   1.000
_cell.angle_alpha   90.00
_cell.angle_beta   90.00
_cell.angle_gamma   90.00
#
_symmetry.space_group_name_H-M   'P 1'
#
loop_
_entity.id
_entity.type
_entity.pdbx_description
1 polymer ?
#
loop_
_entity_poly.entity_id
_entity_poly.type
_entity_poly.pdbx_seq_one_letter_code
_entity_poly.pdbx_strand_id
1 'polypeptide(L)'
;SDDLMRSKGKEQEPDKIVLLVMNAEGYGNIMKLMKRFYLDNTEKGWAPQLTLQNLKDFNAGLIALTAGPEGTIGRLLLENRKQEAEDFTLKLKEIFQDRLYMEISRIGTEKERLTEEAFIDLAYKYDIPLVATNEVFFLDEDMYEAHDALVCISAGEYVANENRRKFSINNRLRSEAEMVELFSDLPEAVNNTVRIAKLCNYLSKKVDPLLPIFECPEGKTQDEFITEEAYKGLNERLEKAVYFEGMTAEEKAEIDERYYARLEYELSVIKKMGFPGYFLIVSDFIKWSKGHGVPVGPGRGSGAGSIVAWSLKVTELDPLKLDLLFERFLNPERVNMPDFDVDFCQENRYKTIEYVQEKYGFDHVAQIITYGKLQSKAVIRDVARVLQMPYSQADRISKMIPAGAQGKNPTLPEALEQVPELEEMRQNDPQVNKLFEIAIKLE
;
A
#
# COMPACT_ATOMS: atom_id res chain seq x y z
N SER A 1 -32.99 10.06 4.94
CA SER A 1 -31.89 10.86 4.37
C SER A 1 -30.72 10.78 5.33
N ASP A 2 -29.60 10.34 4.85
CA ASP A 2 -28.40 10.07 5.65
C ASP A 2 -27.77 11.38 6.11
N ASP A 3 -28.07 11.78 7.34
CA ASP A 3 -27.53 12.98 8.01
C ASP A 3 -26.02 12.91 8.28
N LEU A 4 -25.32 11.88 7.74
CA LEU A 4 -23.87 11.78 7.76
C LEU A 4 -23.20 12.58 6.63
N MET A 5 -23.95 13.01 5.61
CA MET A 5 -23.41 13.81 4.52
C MET A 5 -23.36 15.29 4.95
N ARG A 6 -22.17 15.77 5.24
CA ARG A 6 -21.91 17.19 5.43
C ARG A 6 -22.16 17.95 4.12
N SER A 7 -22.78 19.13 4.23
CA SER A 7 -23.11 19.99 3.09
C SER A 7 -21.89 20.29 2.21
N LYS A 8 -22.07 20.19 0.89
CA LYS A 8 -21.10 20.63 -0.12
C LYS A 8 -20.58 22.03 0.21
N GLY A 9 -19.28 22.20 0.40
CA GLY A 9 -18.65 23.49 0.39
C GLY A 9 -17.60 23.84 1.42
N LYS A 10 -17.25 22.97 2.37
CA LYS A 10 -16.07 23.12 3.23
C LYS A 10 -15.32 21.80 3.30
N GLU A 11 -14.02 21.85 3.03
CA GLU A 11 -13.08 20.75 3.31
C GLU A 11 -13.07 20.47 4.83
N GLN A 12 -13.99 19.65 5.28
CA GLN A 12 -14.00 19.12 6.63
C GLN A 12 -13.59 17.66 6.56
N GLU A 13 -12.63 17.27 7.38
CA GLU A 13 -12.28 15.87 7.53
C GLU A 13 -13.53 15.07 7.98
N PRO A 14 -13.76 13.86 7.42
CA PRO A 14 -14.89 13.03 7.83
C PRO A 14 -14.71 12.57 9.28
N ASP A 15 -15.83 12.32 9.96
CA ASP A 15 -15.83 11.75 11.31
C ASP A 15 -15.22 10.34 11.28
N LYS A 16 -14.50 9.97 12.34
CA LYS A 16 -13.81 8.69 12.45
C LYS A 16 -14.66 7.64 13.19
N ILE A 17 -14.43 6.39 12.87
CA ILE A 17 -14.83 5.22 13.63
C ILE A 17 -13.70 4.20 13.57
N VAL A 18 -13.39 3.54 14.68
CA VAL A 18 -12.37 2.48 14.70
C VAL A 18 -13.07 1.13 14.67
N LEU A 19 -12.66 0.27 13.72
CA LEU A 19 -13.20 -1.08 13.58
C LEU A 19 -12.09 -2.10 13.79
N LEU A 20 -12.32 -3.05 14.70
CA LEU A 20 -11.38 -4.13 15.01
C LEU A 20 -11.95 -5.47 14.59
N VAL A 21 -11.11 -6.29 13.98
CA VAL A 21 -11.51 -7.60 13.44
C VAL A 21 -11.43 -8.67 14.53
N MET A 22 -12.57 -9.33 14.81
CA MET A 22 -12.64 -10.42 15.77
C MET A 22 -12.28 -11.78 15.16
N ASN A 23 -12.72 -12.05 13.94
CA ASN A 23 -12.65 -13.36 13.30
C ASN A 23 -12.61 -13.26 11.77
N ALA A 24 -12.61 -14.39 11.08
CA ALA A 24 -12.57 -14.45 9.62
C ALA A 24 -13.76 -13.76 8.93
N GLU A 25 -14.95 -13.80 9.52
CA GLU A 25 -16.13 -13.09 9.00
C GLU A 25 -15.93 -11.58 9.09
N GLY A 26 -15.46 -11.09 10.24
CA GLY A 26 -15.11 -9.68 10.42
C GLY A 26 -14.04 -9.21 9.45
N TYR A 27 -13.03 -10.04 9.16
CA TYR A 27 -12.03 -9.73 8.14
C TYR A 27 -12.65 -9.60 6.74
N GLY A 28 -13.52 -10.53 6.35
CA GLY A 28 -14.27 -10.43 5.09
C GLY A 28 -15.15 -9.19 5.03
N ASN A 29 -15.77 -8.80 6.14
CA ASN A 29 -16.62 -7.62 6.22
C ASN A 29 -15.82 -6.31 6.18
N ILE A 30 -14.65 -6.21 6.84
CA ILE A 30 -13.80 -5.03 6.72
C ILE A 30 -13.30 -4.84 5.28
N MET A 31 -13.00 -5.91 4.55
CA MET A 31 -12.64 -5.83 3.14
C MET A 31 -13.77 -5.28 2.27
N LYS A 32 -15.04 -5.67 2.54
CA LYS A 32 -16.22 -5.13 1.85
C LYS A 32 -16.43 -3.66 2.20
N LEU A 33 -16.27 -3.27 3.47
CA LEU A 33 -16.33 -1.88 3.90
C LEU A 33 -15.25 -1.02 3.22
N MET A 34 -14.01 -1.51 3.13
CA MET A 34 -12.93 -0.82 2.41
C MET A 34 -13.25 -0.64 0.92
N LYS A 35 -13.86 -1.67 0.28
CA LYS A 35 -14.34 -1.54 -1.09
C LYS A 35 -15.38 -0.41 -1.21
N ARG A 36 -16.40 -0.38 -0.32
CA ARG A 36 -17.39 0.69 -0.29
C ARG A 36 -16.77 2.07 -0.05
N PHE A 37 -15.82 2.14 0.88
CA PHE A 37 -15.14 3.37 1.24
C PHE A 37 -14.40 4.00 0.04
N TYR A 38 -13.65 3.20 -0.73
CA TYR A 38 -12.81 3.72 -1.81
C TYR A 38 -13.47 3.71 -3.20
N LEU A 39 -14.36 2.76 -3.48
CA LEU A 39 -14.86 2.55 -4.84
C LEU A 39 -16.30 3.05 -5.06
N ASP A 40 -17.17 3.00 -4.05
CA ASP A 40 -18.58 3.31 -4.26
C ASP A 40 -18.92 4.78 -3.97
N ASN A 41 -18.07 5.52 -3.27
CA ASN A 41 -18.32 6.91 -2.85
C ASN A 41 -17.44 7.92 -3.63
N THR A 42 -17.20 7.66 -4.89
CA THR A 42 -16.32 8.46 -5.77
C THR A 42 -17.03 9.63 -6.46
N GLU A 43 -18.07 10.24 -5.86
CA GLU A 43 -18.53 11.53 -6.38
C GLU A 43 -17.37 12.54 -6.32
N LYS A 44 -17.08 13.16 -7.47
CA LYS A 44 -15.94 14.09 -7.61
C LYS A 44 -15.97 15.15 -6.51
N GLY A 45 -14.92 15.18 -5.68
CA GLY A 45 -14.72 16.18 -4.65
C GLY A 45 -15.14 15.79 -3.22
N TRP A 46 -15.49 14.54 -2.99
CA TRP A 46 -15.77 14.01 -1.65
C TRP A 46 -14.63 13.14 -1.16
N ALA A 47 -14.25 13.30 0.13
CA ALA A 47 -13.35 12.34 0.76
C ALA A 47 -14.03 10.96 0.84
N PRO A 48 -13.28 9.86 0.69
CA PRO A 48 -13.82 8.52 0.90
C PRO A 48 -14.50 8.41 2.27
N GLN A 49 -15.68 7.82 2.34
CA GLN A 49 -16.46 7.71 3.58
C GLN A 49 -17.40 6.51 3.57
N LEU A 50 -17.85 6.08 4.76
CA LEU A 50 -18.84 5.05 4.95
C LEU A 50 -20.16 5.66 5.46
N THR A 51 -21.26 5.03 5.12
CA THR A 51 -22.59 5.35 5.66
C THR A 51 -22.93 4.42 6.84
N LEU A 52 -23.89 4.82 7.68
CA LEU A 52 -24.44 3.91 8.72
C LEU A 52 -25.00 2.63 8.12
N GLN A 53 -25.59 2.70 6.91
CA GLN A 53 -26.12 1.52 6.24
C GLN A 53 -24.99 0.54 5.89
N ASN A 54 -23.83 1.02 5.42
CA ASN A 54 -22.68 0.15 5.18
C ASN A 54 -22.24 -0.56 6.47
N LEU A 55 -22.20 0.16 7.60
CA LEU A 55 -21.87 -0.44 8.89
C LEU A 55 -22.94 -1.47 9.32
N LYS A 56 -24.23 -1.18 9.11
CA LYS A 56 -25.32 -2.11 9.42
C LYS A 56 -25.23 -3.40 8.59
N ASP A 57 -24.88 -3.29 7.31
CA ASP A 57 -24.80 -4.43 6.40
C ASP A 57 -23.56 -5.33 6.65
N PHE A 58 -22.47 -4.75 7.18
CA PHE A 58 -21.17 -5.43 7.27
C PHE A 58 -20.54 -5.38 8.67
N ASN A 59 -21.32 -5.30 9.76
CA ASN A 59 -20.79 -5.22 11.13
C ASN A 59 -20.42 -6.57 11.76
N ALA A 60 -20.91 -7.70 11.24
CA ALA A 60 -20.67 -9.01 11.84
C ALA A 60 -19.19 -9.31 11.98
N GLY A 61 -18.75 -9.81 13.15
CA GLY A 61 -17.36 -10.11 13.45
C GLY A 61 -16.45 -8.88 13.62
N LEU A 62 -17.04 -7.66 13.76
CA LEU A 62 -16.31 -6.42 14.02
C LEU A 62 -16.68 -5.85 15.39
N ILE A 63 -15.70 -5.31 16.10
CA ILE A 63 -15.85 -4.42 17.26
C ILE A 63 -15.74 -2.98 16.76
N ALA A 64 -16.58 -2.08 17.26
CA ALA A 64 -16.51 -0.65 16.98
C ALA A 64 -16.08 0.13 18.22
N LEU A 65 -15.11 1.04 18.05
CA LEU A 65 -14.77 2.07 19.01
C LEU A 65 -15.22 3.42 18.46
N THR A 66 -15.71 4.30 19.31
CA THR A 66 -16.37 5.56 18.91
C THR A 66 -15.42 6.65 18.40
N ALA A 67 -14.11 6.42 18.40
CA ALA A 67 -13.07 7.36 18.01
C ALA A 67 -13.04 8.67 18.83
N GLY A 68 -13.56 8.66 20.04
CA GLY A 68 -13.53 9.79 20.97
C GLY A 68 -13.98 11.12 20.33
N PRO A 69 -13.25 12.23 20.58
CA PRO A 69 -13.61 13.55 20.04
C PRO A 69 -13.61 13.65 18.52
N GLU A 70 -12.88 12.79 17.82
CA GLU A 70 -12.75 12.78 16.35
C GLU A 70 -13.87 11.97 15.67
N GLY A 71 -14.69 11.26 16.45
CA GLY A 71 -15.87 10.54 15.96
C GLY A 71 -17.10 11.43 15.88
N THR A 72 -18.17 10.91 15.28
CA THR A 72 -19.44 11.64 15.12
C THR A 72 -20.03 12.09 16.46
N ILE A 73 -19.99 11.24 17.49
CA ILE A 73 -20.49 11.57 18.83
C ILE A 73 -19.71 12.76 19.39
N GLY A 74 -18.37 12.71 19.34
CA GLY A 74 -17.50 13.77 19.85
C GLY A 74 -17.72 15.10 19.14
N ARG A 75 -17.83 15.10 17.82
CA ARG A 75 -18.14 16.30 17.04
C ARG A 75 -19.48 16.91 17.44
N LEU A 76 -20.54 16.10 17.57
CA LEU A 76 -21.87 16.56 17.96
C LEU A 76 -21.86 17.16 19.38
N LEU A 77 -21.11 16.58 20.30
CA LEU A 77 -20.92 17.12 21.65
C LEU A 77 -20.19 18.47 21.62
N LEU A 78 -19.12 18.60 20.83
CA LEU A 78 -18.39 19.87 20.63
C LEU A 78 -19.25 20.96 20.00
N GLU A 79 -20.20 20.58 19.12
CA GLU A 79 -21.20 21.48 18.53
C GLU A 79 -22.40 21.77 19.47
N ASN A 80 -22.37 21.27 20.71
CA ASN A 80 -23.44 21.36 21.70
C ASN A 80 -24.79 20.73 21.25
N ARG A 81 -24.74 19.74 20.37
CA ARG A 81 -25.86 18.96 19.82
C ARG A 81 -26.07 17.67 20.59
N LYS A 82 -26.29 17.78 21.91
CA LYS A 82 -26.29 16.64 22.83
C LYS A 82 -27.34 15.58 22.49
N GLN A 83 -28.57 15.98 22.09
CA GLN A 83 -29.61 15.04 21.71
C GLN A 83 -29.23 14.22 20.48
N GLU A 84 -28.65 14.84 19.48
CA GLU A 84 -28.22 14.14 18.28
C GLU A 84 -27.02 13.20 18.56
N ALA A 85 -26.11 13.57 19.47
CA ALA A 85 -25.05 12.70 19.94
C ALA A 85 -25.59 11.43 20.61
N GLU A 86 -26.64 11.61 21.45
CA GLU A 86 -27.32 10.51 22.10
C GLU A 86 -28.05 9.61 21.09
N ASP A 87 -28.80 10.18 20.16
CA ASP A 87 -29.52 9.44 19.11
C ASP A 87 -28.53 8.65 18.22
N PHE A 88 -27.37 9.23 17.91
CA PHE A 88 -26.35 8.56 17.14
C PHE A 88 -25.69 7.41 17.92
N THR A 89 -25.45 7.61 19.22
CA THR A 89 -24.96 6.56 20.13
C THR A 89 -25.91 5.35 20.12
N LEU A 90 -27.23 5.58 20.21
CA LEU A 90 -28.21 4.51 20.15
C LEU A 90 -28.22 3.78 18.79
N LYS A 91 -28.06 4.49 17.68
CA LYS A 91 -27.93 3.86 16.35
C LYS A 91 -26.69 2.95 16.27
N LEU A 92 -25.54 3.38 16.79
CA LEU A 92 -24.34 2.54 16.85
C LEU A 92 -24.57 1.32 17.78
N LYS A 93 -25.23 1.51 18.92
CA LYS A 93 -25.56 0.41 19.83
C LYS A 93 -26.49 -0.61 19.19
N GLU A 94 -27.49 -0.18 18.40
CA GLU A 94 -28.36 -1.09 17.63
C GLU A 94 -27.54 -1.93 16.63
N ILE A 95 -26.55 -1.32 15.95
CA ILE A 95 -25.72 -1.99 14.93
C ILE A 95 -24.73 -2.98 15.56
N PHE A 96 -23.96 -2.55 16.56
CA PHE A 96 -22.85 -3.32 17.11
C PHE A 96 -23.20 -4.08 18.39
N GLN A 97 -24.28 -3.73 19.07
CA GLN A 97 -24.75 -4.36 20.31
C GLN A 97 -23.66 -4.38 21.39
N ASP A 98 -23.29 -5.56 21.87
CA ASP A 98 -22.23 -5.79 22.88
C ASP A 98 -20.78 -5.61 22.34
N ARG A 99 -20.64 -5.32 21.05
CA ARG A 99 -19.39 -5.06 20.35
C ARG A 99 -19.10 -3.56 20.13
N LEU A 100 -19.91 -2.68 20.71
CA LEU A 100 -19.65 -1.24 20.75
C LEU A 100 -18.91 -0.89 22.02
N TYR A 101 -17.84 -0.09 21.91
CA TYR A 101 -17.12 0.49 23.04
C TYR A 101 -17.05 2.00 22.92
N MET A 102 -17.31 2.69 24.03
CA MET A 102 -17.12 4.13 24.15
C MET A 102 -15.64 4.40 24.39
N GLU A 103 -14.98 5.03 23.45
CA GLU A 103 -13.54 5.27 23.48
C GLU A 103 -13.20 6.57 24.21
N ILE A 104 -12.30 6.48 25.17
CA ILE A 104 -11.74 7.61 25.93
C ILE A 104 -10.24 7.67 25.69
N SER A 105 -9.74 8.82 25.26
CA SER A 105 -8.32 9.12 25.13
C SER A 105 -7.93 10.32 25.99
N ARG A 106 -6.67 10.36 26.45
CA ARG A 106 -6.13 11.42 27.31
C ARG A 106 -4.75 11.83 26.83
N ILE A 107 -4.67 12.32 25.58
CA ILE A 107 -3.44 12.87 25.00
C ILE A 107 -3.27 14.37 25.33
N GLY A 108 -4.24 14.96 26.03
CA GLY A 108 -4.16 16.34 26.55
C GLY A 108 -4.74 17.38 25.60
N THR A 109 -5.63 17.02 24.69
CA THR A 109 -6.31 17.98 23.81
C THR A 109 -7.48 18.66 24.52
N GLU A 110 -7.79 19.88 24.09
CA GLU A 110 -8.97 20.61 24.60
C GLU A 110 -10.28 19.88 24.24
N LYS A 111 -10.34 19.27 23.07
CA LYS A 111 -11.53 18.50 22.63
C LYS A 111 -11.84 17.34 23.57
N GLU A 112 -10.81 16.58 24.00
CA GLU A 112 -10.96 15.51 24.98
C GLU A 112 -11.56 16.03 26.28
N ARG A 113 -10.97 17.10 26.85
CA ARG A 113 -11.44 17.70 28.10
C ARG A 113 -12.88 18.16 28.03
N LEU A 114 -13.33 18.69 26.90
CA LEU A 114 -14.70 19.18 26.71
C LEU A 114 -15.75 18.06 26.51
N THR A 115 -15.32 16.87 26.10
CA THR A 115 -16.24 15.80 25.73
C THR A 115 -16.22 14.59 26.66
N GLU A 116 -15.17 14.39 27.44
CA GLU A 116 -14.93 13.18 28.26
C GLU A 116 -16.08 12.88 29.22
N GLU A 117 -16.55 13.88 29.99
CA GLU A 117 -17.64 13.70 30.94
C GLU A 117 -18.92 13.22 30.23
N ALA A 118 -19.26 13.83 29.10
CA ALA A 118 -20.44 13.44 28.34
C ALA A 118 -20.31 12.03 27.71
N PHE A 119 -19.12 11.61 27.31
CA PHE A 119 -18.87 10.23 26.88
C PHE A 119 -19.07 9.23 28.00
N ILE A 120 -18.58 9.54 29.20
CA ILE A 120 -18.73 8.69 30.39
C ILE A 120 -20.20 8.58 30.74
N ASP A 121 -20.95 9.70 30.79
CA ASP A 121 -22.37 9.72 31.06
C ASP A 121 -23.19 8.89 30.06
N LEU A 122 -22.93 9.03 28.77
CA LEU A 122 -23.59 8.23 27.73
C LEU A 122 -23.24 6.73 27.85
N ALA A 123 -21.98 6.40 28.18
CA ALA A 123 -21.56 5.03 28.37
C ALA A 123 -22.31 4.34 29.51
N TYR A 124 -22.39 4.96 30.68
CA TYR A 124 -23.13 4.42 31.82
C TYR A 124 -24.64 4.43 31.63
N LYS A 125 -25.18 5.51 31.02
CA LYS A 125 -26.63 5.62 30.75
C LYS A 125 -27.15 4.49 29.86
N TYR A 126 -26.33 4.08 28.89
CA TYR A 126 -26.72 3.09 27.88
C TYR A 126 -26.01 1.75 28.03
N ASP A 127 -25.32 1.52 29.13
CA ASP A 127 -24.58 0.27 29.36
C ASP A 127 -23.65 -0.09 28.15
N ILE A 128 -22.83 0.88 27.77
CA ILE A 128 -21.78 0.72 26.73
C ILE A 128 -20.44 0.69 27.44
N PRO A 129 -19.64 -0.37 27.31
CA PRO A 129 -18.35 -0.44 27.99
C PRO A 129 -17.40 0.65 27.49
N LEU A 130 -16.67 1.27 28.46
CA LEU A 130 -15.58 2.20 28.17
C LEU A 130 -14.32 1.45 27.73
N VAL A 131 -13.51 2.07 26.88
CA VAL A 131 -12.16 1.60 26.57
C VAL A 131 -11.18 2.76 26.55
N ALA A 132 -10.06 2.58 27.25
CA ALA A 132 -8.95 3.54 27.28
C ALA A 132 -8.05 3.33 26.06
N THR A 133 -7.82 4.38 25.29
CA THR A 133 -6.93 4.34 24.14
C THR A 133 -5.90 5.46 24.20
N ASN A 134 -4.85 5.33 23.37
CA ASN A 134 -3.89 6.37 23.12
C ASN A 134 -3.66 6.42 21.60
N GLU A 135 -3.91 7.56 20.96
CA GLU A 135 -3.62 7.74 19.54
C GLU A 135 -2.10 7.87 19.35
N VAL A 136 -1.46 6.80 18.88
CA VAL A 136 0.00 6.68 18.79
C VAL A 136 0.48 6.98 17.38
N PHE A 137 1.41 7.94 17.24
CA PHE A 137 2.07 8.28 15.97
C PHE A 137 3.56 8.04 15.99
N PHE A 138 4.20 7.94 17.16
CA PHE A 138 5.63 7.72 17.33
C PHE A 138 5.93 6.96 18.64
N LEU A 139 7.15 6.41 18.76
CA LEU A 139 7.49 5.49 19.84
C LEU A 139 7.72 6.18 21.18
N ASP A 140 8.51 7.25 21.20
CA ASP A 140 8.94 7.93 22.41
C ASP A 140 9.00 9.45 22.21
N GLU A 141 9.28 10.19 23.28
CA GLU A 141 9.32 11.65 23.27
C GLU A 141 10.41 12.22 22.34
N ASP A 142 11.52 11.49 22.18
CA ASP A 142 12.62 11.90 21.31
C ASP A 142 12.21 11.94 19.83
N MET A 143 11.19 11.17 19.46
CA MET A 143 10.65 11.15 18.09
C MET A 143 9.73 12.34 17.79
N TYR A 144 9.30 13.10 18.79
CA TYR A 144 8.29 14.16 18.61
C TYR A 144 8.68 15.17 17.54
N GLU A 145 9.90 15.73 17.61
CA GLU A 145 10.35 16.73 16.63
C GLU A 145 10.50 16.16 15.21
N ALA A 146 10.91 14.90 15.11
CA ALA A 146 10.99 14.22 13.81
C ALA A 146 9.60 13.99 13.22
N HIS A 147 8.65 13.57 14.04
CA HIS A 147 7.25 13.42 13.63
C HIS A 147 6.64 14.78 13.21
N ASP A 148 6.91 15.84 13.97
CA ASP A 148 6.45 17.19 13.63
C ASP A 148 7.02 17.69 12.29
N ALA A 149 8.30 17.42 12.02
CA ALA A 149 8.90 17.67 10.72
C ALA A 149 8.27 16.83 9.60
N LEU A 150 7.94 15.56 9.85
CA LEU A 150 7.25 14.69 8.89
C LEU A 150 5.86 15.23 8.52
N VAL A 151 5.11 15.73 9.51
CA VAL A 151 3.81 16.39 9.29
C VAL A 151 3.98 17.62 8.39
N CYS A 152 5.01 18.45 8.64
CA CYS A 152 5.31 19.59 7.79
C CYS A 152 5.72 19.18 6.37
N ILE A 153 6.51 18.12 6.22
CA ILE A 153 6.89 17.57 4.90
C ILE A 153 5.64 17.18 4.11
N SER A 154 4.73 16.46 4.74
CA SER A 154 3.49 15.99 4.12
C SER A 154 2.53 17.12 3.74
N ALA A 155 2.44 18.15 4.60
CA ALA A 155 1.54 19.29 4.38
C ALA A 155 2.15 20.40 3.48
N GLY A 156 3.44 20.33 3.14
CA GLY A 156 4.14 21.40 2.43
C GLY A 156 4.39 22.65 3.28
N GLU A 157 4.35 22.52 4.60
CA GLU A 157 4.47 23.59 5.59
C GLU A 157 5.90 23.70 6.16
N TYR A 158 6.14 24.72 6.99
CA TYR A 158 7.39 24.92 7.71
C TYR A 158 7.20 24.72 9.22
N VAL A 159 8.21 24.18 9.89
CA VAL A 159 8.16 23.95 11.35
C VAL A 159 7.93 25.26 12.12
N ALA A 160 8.49 26.38 11.64
CA ALA A 160 8.32 27.69 12.24
C ALA A 160 6.92 28.30 12.12
N ASN A 161 6.05 27.75 11.26
CA ASN A 161 4.67 28.22 11.12
C ASN A 161 3.85 27.77 12.35
N GLU A 162 3.31 28.71 13.11
CA GLU A 162 2.49 28.41 14.30
C GLU A 162 1.08 27.98 13.94
N ASN A 163 0.54 28.47 12.81
CA ASN A 163 -0.83 28.19 12.36
C ASN A 163 -0.91 26.94 11.47
N ARG A 164 -0.41 25.82 11.94
CA ARG A 164 -0.43 24.52 11.23
C ARG A 164 -0.94 23.40 12.10
N ARG A 165 -1.22 22.25 11.51
CA ARG A 165 -1.54 21.05 12.25
C ARG A 165 -0.33 20.64 13.11
N LYS A 166 -0.56 20.47 14.40
CA LYS A 166 0.40 19.95 15.37
C LYS A 166 -0.20 18.80 16.14
N PHE A 167 0.64 17.87 16.52
CA PHE A 167 0.26 16.78 17.41
C PHE A 167 0.81 17.01 18.82
N SER A 168 0.26 16.30 19.79
CA SER A 168 0.75 16.33 21.17
C SER A 168 2.00 15.46 21.32
N ILE A 169 2.92 15.83 22.20
CA ILE A 169 4.01 14.96 22.61
C ILE A 169 3.48 13.65 23.25
N ASN A 170 2.24 13.66 23.72
CA ASN A 170 1.55 12.51 24.29
C ASN A 170 1.02 11.51 23.24
N ASN A 171 1.13 11.81 21.94
CA ASN A 171 0.87 10.86 20.86
C ASN A 171 2.00 9.82 20.71
N ARG A 172 2.83 9.63 21.72
CA ARG A 172 3.82 8.56 21.82
C ARG A 172 3.22 7.26 22.33
N LEU A 173 3.89 6.15 22.08
CA LEU A 173 3.53 4.88 22.68
C LEU A 173 3.76 4.95 24.20
N ARG A 174 2.71 4.74 24.99
CA ARG A 174 2.79 4.68 26.45
C ARG A 174 2.94 3.24 26.94
N SER A 175 3.65 3.04 28.02
CA SER A 175 3.73 1.76 28.69
C SER A 175 2.40 1.42 29.37
N GLU A 176 2.21 0.14 29.70
CA GLU A 176 1.05 -0.34 30.46
C GLU A 176 0.91 0.42 31.79
N ALA A 177 2.02 0.61 32.52
CA ALA A 177 2.00 1.31 33.80
C ALA A 177 1.52 2.77 33.67
N GLU A 178 1.99 3.48 32.65
CA GLU A 178 1.53 4.85 32.36
C GLU A 178 0.05 4.91 32.00
N MET A 179 -0.46 3.94 31.24
CA MET A 179 -1.89 3.88 30.90
C MET A 179 -2.73 3.57 32.14
N VAL A 180 -2.30 2.65 33.00
CA VAL A 180 -2.98 2.33 34.28
C VAL A 180 -3.04 3.55 35.20
N GLU A 181 -1.94 4.29 35.32
CA GLU A 181 -1.88 5.52 36.14
C GLU A 181 -2.80 6.61 35.55
N LEU A 182 -2.72 6.83 34.23
CA LEU A 182 -3.49 7.85 33.53
C LEU A 182 -5.02 7.67 33.65
N PHE A 183 -5.48 6.42 33.72
CA PHE A 183 -6.89 6.04 33.85
C PHE A 183 -7.19 5.40 35.20
N SER A 184 -6.47 5.77 36.25
CA SER A 184 -6.67 5.21 37.60
C SER A 184 -8.07 5.43 38.18
N ASP A 185 -8.78 6.46 37.70
CA ASP A 185 -10.18 6.79 38.00
C ASP A 185 -11.20 5.98 37.17
N LEU A 186 -10.76 5.33 36.06
CA LEU A 186 -11.59 4.53 35.15
C LEU A 186 -10.94 3.16 34.89
N PRO A 187 -10.69 2.32 35.91
CA PRO A 187 -9.94 1.08 35.75
C PRO A 187 -10.63 0.07 34.81
N GLU A 188 -11.96 0.12 34.71
CA GLU A 188 -12.71 -0.71 33.76
C GLU A 188 -12.37 -0.39 32.29
N ALA A 189 -12.08 0.86 31.97
CA ALA A 189 -11.69 1.26 30.61
C ALA A 189 -10.35 0.64 30.20
N VAL A 190 -9.40 0.54 31.14
CA VAL A 190 -8.12 -0.17 30.94
C VAL A 190 -8.34 -1.67 30.85
N ASN A 191 -9.12 -2.27 31.75
CA ASN A 191 -9.40 -3.70 31.74
C ASN A 191 -10.07 -4.17 30.44
N ASN A 192 -10.92 -3.34 29.83
CA ASN A 192 -11.57 -3.64 28.58
C ASN A 192 -10.61 -3.71 27.39
N THR A 193 -9.43 -3.11 27.46
CA THR A 193 -8.38 -3.28 26.41
C THR A 193 -7.97 -4.74 26.30
N VAL A 194 -7.76 -5.42 27.42
CA VAL A 194 -7.41 -6.85 27.47
C VAL A 194 -8.59 -7.71 27.00
N ARG A 195 -9.84 -7.34 27.35
CA ARG A 195 -11.02 -8.02 26.84
C ARG A 195 -11.11 -7.94 25.32
N ILE A 196 -10.93 -6.75 24.75
CA ILE A 196 -10.94 -6.54 23.29
C ILE A 196 -9.83 -7.36 22.63
N ALA A 197 -8.60 -7.33 23.19
CA ALA A 197 -7.47 -8.09 22.65
C ALA A 197 -7.77 -9.61 22.60
N LYS A 198 -8.46 -10.15 23.62
CA LYS A 198 -8.88 -11.57 23.64
C LYS A 198 -10.01 -11.87 22.64
N LEU A 199 -10.84 -10.90 22.29
CA LEU A 199 -11.89 -11.06 21.29
C LEU A 199 -11.36 -10.97 19.86
N CYS A 200 -10.29 -10.22 19.63
CA CYS A 200 -9.62 -10.09 18.33
C CYS A 200 -8.70 -11.28 18.09
N ASN A 201 -9.25 -12.36 17.54
CA ASN A 201 -8.58 -13.65 17.41
C ASN A 201 -8.50 -14.12 15.95
N TYR A 202 -8.09 -13.20 15.06
CA TYR A 202 -7.91 -13.49 13.64
C TYR A 202 -6.49 -13.19 13.20
N LEU A 203 -5.87 -14.17 12.53
CA LEU A 203 -4.62 -14.00 11.81
C LEU A 203 -4.90 -14.28 10.33
N SER A 204 -4.51 -13.34 9.45
CA SER A 204 -4.65 -13.54 8.00
C SER A 204 -3.86 -14.76 7.55
N LYS A 205 -4.54 -15.66 6.83
CA LYS A 205 -3.90 -16.86 6.29
C LYS A 205 -3.35 -16.57 4.91
N LYS A 206 -2.18 -17.14 4.61
CA LYS A 206 -1.68 -17.16 3.25
C LYS A 206 -2.63 -18.02 2.40
N VAL A 207 -3.09 -17.45 1.30
CA VAL A 207 -3.92 -18.16 0.31
C VAL A 207 -3.08 -18.42 -0.94
N ASP A 208 -3.46 -19.45 -1.70
CA ASP A 208 -2.83 -19.70 -2.98
C ASP A 208 -3.12 -18.55 -3.96
N PRO A 209 -2.20 -18.26 -4.87
CA PRO A 209 -2.38 -17.23 -5.88
C PRO A 209 -3.65 -17.45 -6.71
N LEU A 210 -4.49 -16.45 -6.80
CA LEU A 210 -5.67 -16.46 -7.67
C LEU A 210 -5.28 -15.89 -9.03
N LEU A 211 -5.22 -16.75 -10.05
CA LEU A 211 -4.98 -16.31 -11.41
C LEU A 211 -6.32 -16.08 -12.13
N PRO A 212 -6.47 -14.98 -12.88
CA PRO A 212 -7.64 -14.80 -13.72
C PRO A 212 -7.68 -15.87 -14.82
N ILE A 213 -8.89 -16.23 -15.24
CA ILE A 213 -9.08 -17.18 -16.33
C ILE A 213 -8.93 -16.44 -17.65
N PHE A 214 -8.00 -16.89 -18.49
CA PHE A 214 -7.91 -16.40 -19.88
C PHE A 214 -8.96 -17.14 -20.71
N GLU A 215 -9.84 -16.38 -21.36
CA GLU A 215 -10.84 -16.93 -22.28
C GLU A 215 -10.17 -17.33 -23.60
N CYS A 216 -10.09 -18.62 -23.84
CA CYS A 216 -9.58 -19.18 -25.09
C CYS A 216 -10.69 -19.22 -26.17
N PRO A 217 -10.35 -19.23 -27.47
CA PRO A 217 -11.31 -19.52 -28.54
C PRO A 217 -12.07 -20.82 -28.30
N GLU A 218 -13.32 -20.90 -28.79
CA GLU A 218 -14.21 -22.06 -28.58
C GLU A 218 -13.53 -23.39 -28.86
N GLY A 219 -13.66 -24.30 -27.91
CA GLY A 219 -13.17 -25.69 -28.02
C GLY A 219 -11.70 -25.88 -27.67
N LYS A 220 -10.97 -24.83 -27.23
CA LYS A 220 -9.56 -24.94 -26.85
C LYS A 220 -9.35 -24.75 -25.35
N THR A 221 -8.50 -25.56 -24.78
CA THR A 221 -7.95 -25.36 -23.43
C THR A 221 -6.82 -24.31 -23.47
N GLN A 222 -6.48 -23.74 -22.32
CA GLN A 222 -5.33 -22.82 -22.22
C GLN A 222 -4.01 -23.50 -22.61
N ASP A 223 -3.86 -24.79 -22.32
CA ASP A 223 -2.70 -25.60 -22.67
C ASP A 223 -2.53 -25.80 -24.18
N GLU A 224 -3.62 -26.02 -24.88
CA GLU A 224 -3.63 -26.14 -26.36
C GLU A 224 -3.39 -24.78 -26.99
N PHE A 225 -4.04 -23.75 -26.50
CA PHE A 225 -3.95 -22.41 -27.09
C PHE A 225 -2.58 -21.78 -26.92
N ILE A 226 -1.96 -21.89 -25.71
CA ILE A 226 -0.59 -21.40 -25.51
C ILE A 226 0.41 -22.13 -26.42
N THR A 227 0.23 -23.43 -26.62
CA THR A 227 1.09 -24.23 -27.48
C THR A 227 1.01 -23.72 -28.91
N GLU A 228 -0.18 -23.61 -29.47
CA GLU A 228 -0.40 -23.13 -30.84
C GLU A 228 0.19 -21.73 -31.06
N GLU A 229 -0.12 -20.78 -30.14
CA GLU A 229 0.40 -19.40 -30.23
C GLU A 229 1.92 -19.33 -30.06
N ALA A 230 2.51 -20.19 -29.21
CA ALA A 230 3.95 -20.23 -29.02
C ALA A 230 4.68 -20.78 -30.25
N TYR A 231 4.20 -21.86 -30.85
CA TYR A 231 4.78 -22.41 -32.10
C TYR A 231 4.63 -21.40 -33.26
N LYS A 232 3.46 -20.80 -33.41
CA LYS A 232 3.23 -19.77 -34.42
C LYS A 232 4.18 -18.58 -34.24
N GLY A 233 4.31 -18.12 -33.01
CA GLY A 233 5.20 -16.99 -32.69
C GLY A 233 6.68 -17.34 -32.85
N LEU A 234 7.11 -18.57 -32.50
CA LEU A 234 8.47 -19.00 -32.74
C LEU A 234 8.80 -19.01 -34.24
N ASN A 235 7.92 -19.56 -35.08
CA ASN A 235 8.11 -19.54 -36.53
C ASN A 235 8.31 -18.11 -37.07
N GLU A 236 7.48 -17.17 -36.62
CA GLU A 236 7.63 -15.77 -37.00
C GLU A 236 8.96 -15.16 -36.54
N ARG A 237 9.45 -15.56 -35.34
CA ARG A 237 10.74 -15.09 -34.79
C ARG A 237 11.92 -15.68 -35.53
N LEU A 238 11.89 -16.97 -35.86
CA LEU A 238 12.93 -17.64 -36.62
C LEU A 238 13.10 -16.99 -38.00
N GLU A 239 12.02 -16.78 -38.72
CA GLU A 239 12.04 -16.15 -40.06
C GLU A 239 12.53 -14.70 -40.03
N LYS A 240 12.16 -13.92 -39.01
CA LYS A 240 12.45 -12.48 -38.97
C LYS A 240 13.75 -12.10 -38.28
N ALA A 241 14.23 -12.91 -37.34
CA ALA A 241 15.30 -12.49 -36.43
C ALA A 241 16.47 -13.48 -36.32
N VAL A 242 16.28 -14.73 -36.75
CA VAL A 242 17.32 -15.78 -36.61
C VAL A 242 17.85 -16.21 -37.95
N TYR A 243 16.99 -16.49 -38.93
CA TYR A 243 17.46 -16.88 -40.25
C TYR A 243 18.02 -15.67 -41.02
N PHE A 244 19.07 -15.90 -41.81
CA PHE A 244 19.69 -14.90 -42.64
C PHE A 244 19.79 -15.39 -44.10
N GLU A 245 19.91 -14.46 -45.02
CA GLU A 245 20.04 -14.74 -46.45
C GLU A 245 21.31 -15.55 -46.75
N GLY A 246 21.15 -16.68 -47.47
CA GLY A 246 22.27 -17.61 -47.81
C GLY A 246 22.44 -18.77 -46.82
N MET A 247 21.63 -18.91 -45.79
CA MET A 247 21.63 -20.04 -44.86
C MET A 247 21.24 -21.34 -45.55
N THR A 248 22.01 -22.42 -45.35
CA THR A 248 21.71 -23.74 -45.93
C THR A 248 20.55 -24.43 -45.22
N ALA A 249 19.97 -25.46 -45.84
CA ALA A 249 18.91 -26.25 -45.22
C ALA A 249 19.35 -26.99 -43.96
N GLU A 250 20.63 -27.45 -43.96
CA GLU A 250 21.24 -28.12 -42.81
C GLU A 250 21.39 -27.17 -41.63
N GLU A 251 21.91 -25.95 -41.87
CA GLU A 251 22.03 -24.91 -40.81
C GLU A 251 20.70 -24.53 -40.23
N LYS A 252 19.65 -24.41 -41.05
CA LYS A 252 18.29 -24.14 -40.57
C LYS A 252 17.76 -25.27 -39.71
N ALA A 253 17.98 -26.52 -40.13
CA ALA A 253 17.53 -27.70 -39.39
C ALA A 253 18.17 -27.81 -38.00
N GLU A 254 19.48 -27.48 -37.88
CA GLU A 254 20.18 -27.46 -36.58
C GLU A 254 19.64 -26.38 -35.65
N ILE A 255 19.34 -25.19 -36.19
CA ILE A 255 18.70 -24.12 -35.44
C ILE A 255 17.31 -24.52 -34.98
N ASP A 256 16.49 -25.08 -35.89
CA ASP A 256 15.15 -25.53 -35.59
C ASP A 256 15.14 -26.55 -34.46
N GLU A 257 15.96 -27.59 -34.55
CA GLU A 257 16.04 -28.61 -33.51
C GLU A 257 16.31 -27.99 -32.13
N ARG A 258 17.28 -27.06 -32.05
CA ARG A 258 17.63 -26.39 -30.79
C ARG A 258 16.51 -25.51 -30.22
N TYR A 259 15.85 -24.71 -31.08
CA TYR A 259 14.81 -23.78 -30.68
C TYR A 259 13.51 -24.50 -30.31
N TYR A 260 13.09 -25.48 -31.11
CA TYR A 260 11.89 -26.26 -30.79
C TYR A 260 12.04 -27.15 -29.56
N ALA A 261 13.20 -27.80 -29.39
CA ALA A 261 13.47 -28.58 -28.17
C ALA A 261 13.35 -27.73 -26.90
N ARG A 262 13.90 -26.49 -26.95
CA ARG A 262 13.78 -25.54 -25.83
C ARG A 262 12.34 -25.08 -25.62
N LEU A 263 11.59 -24.81 -26.68
CA LEU A 263 10.17 -24.41 -26.61
C LEU A 263 9.32 -25.52 -25.97
N GLU A 264 9.48 -26.76 -26.41
CA GLU A 264 8.75 -27.92 -25.88
C GLU A 264 9.06 -28.14 -24.40
N TYR A 265 10.33 -28.05 -24.02
CA TYR A 265 10.74 -28.13 -22.63
C TYR A 265 10.05 -27.08 -21.77
N GLU A 266 10.13 -25.81 -22.14
CA GLU A 266 9.52 -24.71 -21.38
C GLU A 266 7.98 -24.83 -21.33
N LEU A 267 7.31 -25.17 -22.43
CA LEU A 267 5.88 -25.40 -22.46
C LEU A 267 5.48 -26.54 -21.50
N SER A 268 6.27 -27.61 -21.43
CA SER A 268 6.00 -28.72 -20.50
C SER A 268 6.03 -28.26 -19.05
N VAL A 269 7.02 -27.42 -18.69
CA VAL A 269 7.16 -26.87 -17.34
C VAL A 269 6.02 -25.88 -17.02
N ILE A 270 5.71 -24.95 -17.95
CA ILE A 270 4.66 -23.94 -17.78
C ILE A 270 3.29 -24.62 -17.56
N LYS A 271 2.95 -25.64 -18.35
CA LYS A 271 1.73 -26.42 -18.21
C LYS A 271 1.67 -27.19 -16.89
N LYS A 272 2.76 -27.88 -16.54
CA LYS A 272 2.86 -28.64 -15.29
C LYS A 272 2.68 -27.75 -14.06
N MET A 273 3.15 -26.52 -14.10
CA MET A 273 3.04 -25.56 -13.02
C MET A 273 1.71 -24.77 -13.02
N GLY A 274 0.85 -24.94 -14.04
CA GLY A 274 -0.47 -24.31 -14.12
C GLY A 274 -0.44 -22.82 -14.53
N PHE A 275 0.57 -22.37 -15.25
CA PHE A 275 0.73 -20.95 -15.65
C PHE A 275 0.43 -20.60 -17.12
N PRO A 276 -0.20 -21.45 -17.96
CA PRO A 276 -0.53 -21.08 -19.33
C PRO A 276 -1.36 -19.79 -19.41
N GLY A 277 -2.40 -19.68 -18.56
CA GLY A 277 -3.27 -18.50 -18.52
C GLY A 277 -2.52 -17.20 -18.19
N TYR A 278 -1.55 -17.25 -17.28
CA TYR A 278 -0.72 -16.09 -16.93
C TYR A 278 0.11 -15.59 -18.11
N PHE A 279 0.77 -16.50 -18.84
CA PHE A 279 1.53 -16.13 -20.05
C PHE A 279 0.63 -15.55 -21.14
N LEU A 280 -0.55 -16.12 -21.33
CA LEU A 280 -1.53 -15.64 -22.31
C LEU A 280 -2.06 -14.25 -21.98
N ILE A 281 -2.38 -13.98 -20.70
CA ILE A 281 -2.82 -12.66 -20.24
C ILE A 281 -1.74 -11.61 -20.47
N VAL A 282 -0.49 -11.92 -20.10
CA VAL A 282 0.63 -10.99 -20.28
C VAL A 282 0.88 -10.72 -21.77
N SER A 283 0.87 -11.76 -22.60
CA SER A 283 1.00 -11.63 -24.06
C SER A 283 -0.13 -10.77 -24.64
N ASP A 284 -1.35 -10.95 -24.17
CA ASP A 284 -2.53 -10.24 -24.65
C ASP A 284 -2.40 -8.72 -24.46
N PHE A 285 -2.19 -8.26 -23.24
CA PHE A 285 -2.13 -6.82 -22.99
C PHE A 285 -0.88 -6.16 -23.58
N ILE A 286 0.23 -6.89 -23.74
CA ILE A 286 1.43 -6.39 -24.44
C ILE A 286 1.16 -6.24 -25.92
N LYS A 287 0.57 -7.24 -26.57
CA LYS A 287 0.18 -7.19 -28.00
C LYS A 287 -0.82 -6.07 -28.25
N TRP A 288 -1.83 -5.94 -27.38
CA TRP A 288 -2.81 -4.86 -27.45
C TRP A 288 -2.14 -3.49 -27.35
N SER A 289 -1.26 -3.30 -26.38
CA SER A 289 -0.53 -2.04 -26.16
C SER A 289 0.28 -1.62 -27.38
N LYS A 290 1.09 -2.56 -27.91
CA LYS A 290 1.87 -2.33 -29.14
C LYS A 290 0.99 -1.97 -30.33
N GLY A 291 -0.18 -2.61 -30.47
CA GLY A 291 -1.15 -2.33 -31.53
C GLY A 291 -1.89 -1.01 -31.39
N HIS A 292 -1.95 -0.43 -30.19
CA HIS A 292 -2.65 0.82 -29.89
C HIS A 292 -1.71 2.00 -29.59
N GLY A 293 -0.47 1.93 -30.04
CA GLY A 293 0.49 3.02 -29.95
C GLY A 293 1.00 3.29 -28.52
N VAL A 294 0.94 2.29 -27.64
CA VAL A 294 1.60 2.33 -26.33
C VAL A 294 2.96 1.62 -26.43
N PRO A 295 4.09 2.35 -26.43
CA PRO A 295 5.40 1.74 -26.45
C PRO A 295 5.64 0.81 -25.26
N VAL A 296 6.17 -0.38 -25.55
CA VAL A 296 6.51 -1.41 -24.55
C VAL A 296 7.99 -1.72 -24.67
N GLY A 297 8.68 -1.81 -23.53
CA GLY A 297 10.10 -2.16 -23.47
C GLY A 297 10.37 -3.60 -23.92
N PRO A 298 11.66 -3.93 -24.18
CA PRO A 298 12.06 -5.24 -24.71
C PRO A 298 11.91 -6.40 -23.71
N GLY A 299 11.57 -6.11 -22.47
CA GLY A 299 11.56 -7.04 -21.37
C GLY A 299 12.84 -6.96 -20.52
N ARG A 300 12.73 -7.30 -19.27
CA ARG A 300 13.83 -7.33 -18.28
C ARG A 300 13.59 -8.41 -17.23
N GLY A 301 14.53 -8.56 -16.30
CA GLY A 301 14.43 -9.56 -15.25
C GLY A 301 14.56 -10.99 -15.75
N SER A 302 14.09 -11.96 -14.95
CA SER A 302 14.23 -13.39 -15.25
C SER A 302 13.34 -13.87 -16.39
N GLY A 303 12.21 -13.20 -16.66
CA GLY A 303 11.27 -13.53 -17.74
C GLY A 303 11.90 -13.44 -19.15
N ALA A 304 12.96 -12.64 -19.31
CA ALA A 304 13.74 -12.57 -20.56
C ALA A 304 14.42 -13.92 -20.93
N GLY A 305 14.58 -14.84 -19.97
CA GLY A 305 15.13 -16.17 -20.20
C GLY A 305 14.17 -17.19 -20.82
N SER A 306 12.91 -16.83 -21.06
CA SER A 306 11.90 -17.74 -21.62
C SER A 306 11.74 -17.59 -23.12
N ILE A 307 11.92 -18.71 -23.87
CA ILE A 307 11.63 -18.75 -25.30
C ILE A 307 10.12 -18.69 -25.58
N VAL A 308 9.30 -19.23 -24.68
CA VAL A 308 7.83 -19.10 -24.78
C VAL A 308 7.42 -17.64 -24.66
N ALA A 309 8.00 -16.88 -23.73
CA ALA A 309 7.72 -15.44 -23.59
C ALA A 309 8.18 -14.65 -24.83
N TRP A 310 9.33 -15.01 -25.40
CA TRP A 310 9.82 -14.41 -26.65
C TRP A 310 8.91 -14.73 -27.84
N SER A 311 8.49 -15.99 -27.98
CA SER A 311 7.57 -16.43 -29.03
C SER A 311 6.20 -15.75 -28.91
N LEU A 312 5.67 -15.58 -27.70
CA LEU A 312 4.41 -14.90 -27.42
C LEU A 312 4.51 -13.36 -27.51
N LYS A 313 5.66 -12.80 -27.88
CA LYS A 313 5.94 -11.35 -27.99
C LYS A 313 5.86 -10.60 -26.64
N VAL A 314 6.01 -11.31 -25.53
CA VAL A 314 6.13 -10.75 -24.19
C VAL A 314 7.49 -10.06 -24.05
N THR A 315 8.55 -10.71 -24.53
CA THR A 315 9.91 -10.15 -24.60
C THR A 315 10.38 -10.01 -26.03
N GLU A 316 11.39 -9.16 -26.25
CA GLU A 316 12.06 -8.96 -27.56
C GLU A 316 13.50 -9.51 -27.57
N LEU A 317 13.92 -10.13 -26.49
CA LEU A 317 15.26 -10.69 -26.31
C LEU A 317 15.24 -12.18 -26.64
N ASP A 318 16.11 -12.62 -27.54
CA ASP A 318 16.31 -14.03 -27.87
C ASP A 318 17.09 -14.72 -26.76
N PRO A 319 16.47 -15.61 -25.96
CA PRO A 319 17.12 -16.20 -24.80
C PRO A 319 18.24 -17.18 -25.17
N LEU A 320 18.16 -17.83 -26.33
CA LEU A 320 19.20 -18.77 -26.78
C LEU A 320 20.44 -18.06 -27.30
N LYS A 321 20.24 -16.95 -28.01
CA LYS A 321 21.34 -16.11 -28.47
C LYS A 321 22.14 -15.45 -27.36
N LEU A 322 21.47 -15.18 -26.24
CA LEU A 322 22.02 -14.49 -25.07
C LEU A 322 22.38 -15.46 -23.93
N ASP A 323 22.30 -16.76 -24.13
CA ASP A 323 22.57 -17.82 -23.14
C ASP A 323 21.80 -17.61 -21.82
N LEU A 324 20.54 -17.17 -21.89
CA LEU A 324 19.70 -16.94 -20.72
C LEU A 324 19.05 -18.24 -20.23
N LEU A 325 19.05 -18.42 -18.91
CA LEU A 325 18.53 -19.62 -18.25
C LEU A 325 17.04 -19.46 -17.88
N PHE A 326 16.20 -20.36 -18.39
CA PHE A 326 14.77 -20.42 -18.05
C PHE A 326 14.52 -20.80 -16.59
N GLU A 327 15.36 -21.65 -16.01
CA GLU A 327 15.26 -22.16 -14.65
C GLU A 327 15.42 -21.06 -13.59
N ARG A 328 15.93 -19.89 -13.97
CA ARG A 328 15.95 -18.68 -13.12
C ARG A 328 14.59 -18.00 -13.07
N PHE A 329 13.75 -18.20 -14.07
CA PHE A 329 12.41 -17.65 -14.17
C PHE A 329 11.36 -18.62 -13.61
N LEU A 330 11.35 -19.86 -14.10
CA LEU A 330 10.47 -20.91 -13.61
C LEU A 330 11.26 -22.17 -13.27
N ASN A 331 11.10 -22.65 -12.04
CA ASN A 331 11.72 -23.87 -11.58
C ASN A 331 10.67 -24.71 -10.82
N PRO A 332 10.36 -25.95 -11.28
CA PRO A 332 9.39 -26.83 -10.61
C PRO A 332 9.77 -27.17 -9.16
N GLU A 333 11.06 -27.08 -8.80
CA GLU A 333 11.52 -27.33 -7.43
C GLU A 333 11.29 -26.12 -6.50
N ARG A 334 11.03 -24.93 -7.06
CA ARG A 334 10.71 -23.72 -6.33
C ARG A 334 9.31 -23.27 -6.72
N VAL A 335 8.32 -23.54 -5.87
CA VAL A 335 6.91 -23.16 -6.11
C VAL A 335 6.76 -21.62 -5.89
N ASN A 336 7.36 -20.84 -6.78
CA ASN A 336 7.15 -19.41 -6.84
C ASN A 336 6.33 -19.06 -8.09
N MET A 337 5.39 -18.14 -7.93
CA MET A 337 4.65 -17.61 -9.06
C MET A 337 5.62 -16.83 -9.98
N PRO A 338 5.54 -17.01 -11.32
CA PRO A 338 6.34 -16.22 -12.25
C PRO A 338 5.98 -14.74 -12.17
N ASP A 339 6.97 -13.88 -12.37
CA ASP A 339 6.81 -12.44 -12.37
C ASP A 339 7.43 -11.85 -13.66
N PHE A 340 6.61 -11.21 -14.49
CA PHE A 340 7.09 -10.48 -15.65
C PHE A 340 7.22 -9.01 -15.36
N ASP A 341 8.43 -8.50 -15.45
CA ASP A 341 8.72 -7.07 -15.43
C ASP A 341 8.51 -6.46 -16.80
N VAL A 342 7.44 -5.66 -16.95
CA VAL A 342 7.07 -5.01 -18.22
C VAL A 342 7.14 -3.50 -18.07
N ASP A 343 7.94 -2.87 -18.93
CA ASP A 343 8.07 -1.41 -18.97
C ASP A 343 7.14 -0.81 -20.03
N PHE A 344 6.23 0.07 -19.62
CA PHE A 344 5.34 0.83 -20.51
C PHE A 344 5.74 2.30 -20.55
N CYS A 345 5.43 2.95 -21.68
CA CYS A 345 5.51 4.40 -21.80
C CYS A 345 4.74 5.10 -20.67
N GLN A 346 5.43 5.96 -19.92
CA GLN A 346 4.87 6.65 -18.75
C GLN A 346 3.59 7.43 -19.07
N GLU A 347 3.55 8.09 -20.22
CA GLU A 347 2.41 8.93 -20.65
C GLU A 347 1.18 8.10 -21.04
N ASN A 348 1.39 6.91 -21.64
CA ASN A 348 0.31 6.11 -22.22
C ASN A 348 -0.03 4.83 -21.41
N ARG A 349 0.67 4.55 -20.33
CA ARG A 349 0.46 3.35 -19.49
C ARG A 349 -0.98 3.17 -19.02
N TYR A 350 -1.68 4.26 -18.76
CA TYR A 350 -3.06 4.25 -18.31
C TYR A 350 -3.99 3.53 -19.30
N LYS A 351 -3.75 3.65 -20.62
CA LYS A 351 -4.55 2.96 -21.68
C LYS A 351 -4.47 1.44 -21.55
N THR A 352 -3.29 0.92 -21.22
CA THR A 352 -3.13 -0.52 -20.98
C THR A 352 -3.88 -0.96 -19.73
N ILE A 353 -3.85 -0.16 -18.66
CA ILE A 353 -4.59 -0.47 -17.42
C ILE A 353 -6.10 -0.45 -17.71
N GLU A 354 -6.62 0.54 -18.42
CA GLU A 354 -8.02 0.62 -18.83
C GLU A 354 -8.44 -0.61 -19.65
N TYR A 355 -7.63 -0.99 -20.65
CA TYR A 355 -7.91 -2.20 -21.46
C TYR A 355 -7.99 -3.47 -20.58
N VAL A 356 -7.04 -3.64 -19.65
CA VAL A 356 -7.04 -4.82 -18.77
C VAL A 356 -8.26 -4.80 -17.83
N GLN A 357 -8.66 -3.63 -17.34
CA GLN A 357 -9.86 -3.48 -16.53
C GLN A 357 -11.14 -3.77 -17.31
N GLU A 358 -11.25 -3.28 -18.55
CA GLU A 358 -12.40 -3.56 -19.41
C GLU A 358 -12.50 -5.04 -19.76
N LYS A 359 -11.37 -5.68 -20.08
CA LYS A 359 -11.34 -7.07 -20.53
C LYS A 359 -11.51 -8.08 -19.39
N TYR A 360 -10.86 -7.88 -18.25
CA TYR A 360 -10.83 -8.84 -17.14
C TYR A 360 -11.73 -8.45 -15.98
N GLY A 361 -12.35 -7.29 -15.99
CA GLY A 361 -13.25 -6.76 -14.99
C GLY A 361 -12.60 -5.69 -14.08
N PHE A 362 -13.33 -4.61 -13.83
CA PHE A 362 -12.88 -3.49 -12.98
C PHE A 362 -12.63 -3.89 -11.54
N ASP A 363 -13.26 -4.95 -11.05
CA ASP A 363 -13.10 -5.51 -9.71
C ASP A 363 -12.04 -6.61 -9.63
N HIS A 364 -11.41 -6.97 -10.76
CA HIS A 364 -10.33 -7.96 -10.84
C HIS A 364 -8.94 -7.33 -11.07
N VAL A 365 -8.89 -6.03 -11.33
CA VAL A 365 -7.66 -5.31 -11.65
C VAL A 365 -7.44 -4.19 -10.66
N ALA A 366 -6.33 -4.23 -9.95
CA ALA A 366 -5.96 -3.21 -8.96
C ALA A 366 -4.46 -2.92 -9.01
N GLN A 367 -4.10 -1.71 -8.58
CA GLN A 367 -2.70 -1.37 -8.36
C GLN A 367 -2.30 -1.78 -6.93
N ILE A 368 -1.13 -2.40 -6.81
CA ILE A 368 -0.56 -2.73 -5.50
C ILE A 368 -0.03 -1.46 -4.85
N ILE A 369 -0.35 -1.26 -3.57
CA ILE A 369 0.17 -0.15 -2.77
C ILE A 369 1.69 -0.28 -2.67
N THR A 370 2.38 0.80 -3.04
CA THR A 370 3.83 0.92 -2.86
C THR A 370 4.11 1.85 -1.69
N TYR A 371 4.81 1.35 -0.67
CA TYR A 371 5.25 2.16 0.45
C TYR A 371 6.53 2.89 0.08
N GLY A 372 6.48 4.21 0.12
CA GLY A 372 7.67 5.05 -0.02
C GLY A 372 8.47 5.05 1.28
N LYS A 373 9.80 5.09 1.16
CA LYS A 373 10.71 5.36 2.27
C LYS A 373 11.47 6.65 1.99
N LEU A 374 11.66 7.45 3.01
CA LEU A 374 12.60 8.55 2.95
C LEU A 374 14.01 7.94 2.97
N GLN A 375 14.77 8.19 1.91
CA GLN A 375 16.17 7.75 1.81
C GLN A 375 17.11 8.90 2.13
N SER A 376 18.34 8.61 2.52
CA SER A 376 19.35 9.55 3.01
C SER A 376 19.43 10.87 2.25
N LYS A 377 19.52 10.84 0.91
CA LYS A 377 19.60 12.06 0.10
C LYS A 377 18.28 12.85 0.03
N ALA A 378 17.17 12.16 0.05
CA ALA A 378 15.85 12.77 -0.03
C ALA A 378 15.47 13.40 1.32
N VAL A 379 15.63 12.65 2.42
CA VAL A 379 15.27 13.13 3.76
C VAL A 379 16.06 14.38 4.16
N ILE A 380 17.35 14.48 3.81
CA ILE A 380 18.16 15.68 4.04
C ILE A 380 17.53 16.90 3.37
N ARG A 381 17.10 16.80 2.11
CA ARG A 381 16.48 17.92 1.39
C ARG A 381 15.10 18.27 1.94
N ASP A 382 14.31 17.28 2.29
CA ASP A 382 12.96 17.49 2.81
C ASP A 382 12.98 18.10 4.20
N VAL A 383 13.84 17.60 5.10
CA VAL A 383 14.00 18.17 6.45
C VAL A 383 14.61 19.56 6.38
N ALA A 384 15.64 19.80 5.54
CA ALA A 384 16.22 21.13 5.35
C ALA A 384 15.17 22.13 4.87
N ARG A 385 14.27 21.73 3.96
CA ARG A 385 13.18 22.58 3.45
C ARG A 385 12.25 23.00 4.58
N VAL A 386 11.77 22.08 5.41
CA VAL A 386 10.83 22.40 6.49
C VAL A 386 11.47 23.16 7.65
N LEU A 387 12.81 23.05 7.81
CA LEU A 387 13.61 23.87 8.73
C LEU A 387 14.03 25.22 8.13
N GLN A 388 13.61 25.53 6.90
CA GLN A 388 13.94 26.77 6.16
C GLN A 388 15.45 26.99 5.97
N MET A 389 16.22 25.90 5.85
CA MET A 389 17.65 26.02 5.50
C MET A 389 17.83 26.43 4.04
N PRO A 390 18.93 27.15 3.70
CA PRO A 390 19.22 27.50 2.32
C PRO A 390 19.35 26.26 1.42
N TYR A 391 18.68 26.27 0.26
CA TYR A 391 18.70 25.16 -0.68
C TYR A 391 20.14 24.76 -1.10
N SER A 392 21.04 25.73 -1.29
CA SER A 392 22.44 25.48 -1.65
C SER A 392 23.19 24.68 -0.58
N GLN A 393 22.91 24.92 0.70
CA GLN A 393 23.50 24.18 1.83
C GLN A 393 22.95 22.76 1.87
N ALA A 394 21.64 22.59 1.76
CA ALA A 394 20.98 21.27 1.73
C ALA A 394 21.45 20.42 0.55
N ASP A 395 21.57 21.02 -0.63
CA ASP A 395 22.05 20.32 -1.84
C ASP A 395 23.52 19.94 -1.74
N ARG A 396 24.38 20.81 -1.17
CA ARG A 396 25.77 20.47 -0.87
C ARG A 396 25.87 19.26 0.05
N ILE A 397 25.17 19.25 1.19
CA ILE A 397 25.16 18.13 2.14
C ILE A 397 24.65 16.85 1.47
N SER A 398 23.52 16.91 0.75
CA SER A 398 22.95 15.76 0.06
C SER A 398 23.91 15.18 -1.01
N LYS A 399 24.68 16.00 -1.70
CA LYS A 399 25.67 15.55 -2.71
C LYS A 399 26.91 14.90 -2.10
N MET A 400 27.24 15.24 -0.87
CA MET A 400 28.37 14.61 -0.15
C MET A 400 28.07 13.19 0.28
N ILE A 401 26.80 12.79 0.40
CA ILE A 401 26.41 11.42 0.70
C ILE A 401 26.81 10.53 -0.46
N PRO A 402 27.63 9.47 -0.22
CA PRO A 402 28.10 8.59 -1.29
C PRO A 402 26.99 7.93 -2.08
N ALA A 403 27.24 7.60 -3.33
CA ALA A 403 26.35 6.73 -4.09
C ALA A 403 26.69 5.27 -3.76
N GLY A 404 25.72 4.52 -3.29
CA GLY A 404 25.90 3.12 -2.95
C GLY A 404 25.89 2.20 -4.18
N ALA A 405 26.43 1.00 -4.04
CA ALA A 405 26.38 -0.02 -5.07
C ALA A 405 24.94 -0.42 -5.37
N GLN A 406 24.62 -0.66 -6.65
CA GLN A 406 23.29 -1.08 -7.11
C GLN A 406 22.14 -0.10 -6.73
N GLY A 407 22.43 1.21 -6.59
CA GLY A 407 21.43 2.23 -6.29
C GLY A 407 20.98 2.29 -4.82
N LYS A 408 21.57 1.52 -3.91
CA LYS A 408 21.35 1.64 -2.46
C LYS A 408 22.34 2.64 -1.88
N ASN A 409 21.85 3.83 -1.51
CA ASN A 409 22.68 4.79 -0.78
C ASN A 409 22.93 4.27 0.66
N PRO A 410 24.08 4.64 1.28
CA PRO A 410 24.29 4.37 2.69
C PRO A 410 23.26 5.12 3.53
N THR A 411 22.97 4.62 4.72
CA THR A 411 22.18 5.33 5.71
C THR A 411 22.91 6.59 6.18
N LEU A 412 22.19 7.53 6.76
CA LEU A 412 22.81 8.77 7.26
C LEU A 412 23.88 8.50 8.34
N PRO A 413 23.70 7.59 9.31
CA PRO A 413 24.77 7.20 10.22
C PRO A 413 25.99 6.66 9.49
N GLU A 414 25.81 5.74 8.52
CA GLU A 414 26.91 5.21 7.73
C GLU A 414 27.60 6.29 6.87
N ALA A 415 26.84 7.24 6.34
CA ALA A 415 27.38 8.36 5.56
C ALA A 415 28.24 9.30 6.44
N LEU A 416 27.83 9.55 7.68
CA LEU A 416 28.63 10.34 8.64
C LEU A 416 29.95 9.65 9.01
N GLU A 417 29.95 8.31 9.14
CA GLU A 417 31.17 7.53 9.37
C GLU A 417 32.10 7.52 8.14
N GLN A 418 31.54 7.44 6.93
CA GLN A 418 32.31 7.35 5.67
C GLN A 418 32.87 8.69 5.20
N VAL A 419 32.23 9.81 5.56
CA VAL A 419 32.57 11.16 5.10
C VAL A 419 32.83 12.08 6.31
N PRO A 420 34.09 12.17 6.78
CA PRO A 420 34.43 12.99 7.97
C PRO A 420 34.02 14.45 7.85
N GLU A 421 34.00 15.03 6.66
CA GLU A 421 33.57 16.43 6.41
C GLU A 421 32.08 16.63 6.79
N LEU A 422 31.21 15.61 6.60
CA LEU A 422 29.81 15.69 7.04
C LEU A 422 29.68 15.76 8.56
N GLU A 423 30.48 14.95 9.26
CA GLU A 423 30.50 14.96 10.74
C GLU A 423 31.10 16.28 11.27
N GLU A 424 32.13 16.82 10.62
CA GLU A 424 32.70 18.12 10.97
C GLU A 424 31.68 19.25 10.78
N MET A 425 30.93 19.25 9.67
CA MET A 425 29.84 20.21 9.43
C MET A 425 28.76 20.11 10.50
N ARG A 426 28.40 18.88 10.89
CA ARG A 426 27.41 18.62 11.95
C ARG A 426 27.86 19.16 13.30
N GLN A 427 29.13 18.99 13.66
CA GLN A 427 29.66 19.45 14.93
C GLN A 427 29.83 20.98 15.00
N ASN A 428 30.13 21.62 13.87
CA ASN A 428 30.44 23.05 13.83
C ASN A 428 29.20 23.97 13.56
N ASP A 429 28.09 23.39 13.05
CA ASP A 429 26.88 24.16 12.73
C ASP A 429 25.65 23.56 13.42
N PRO A 430 25.05 24.27 14.40
CA PRO A 430 23.86 23.81 15.11
C PRO A 430 22.66 23.52 14.20
N GLN A 431 22.49 24.24 13.09
CA GLN A 431 21.41 23.97 12.13
C GLN A 431 21.65 22.65 11.38
N VAL A 432 22.91 22.37 11.01
CA VAL A 432 23.27 21.10 10.38
C VAL A 432 23.13 19.95 11.38
N ASN A 433 23.52 20.14 12.64
CA ASN A 433 23.30 19.15 13.68
C ASN A 433 21.80 18.80 13.80
N LYS A 434 20.96 19.83 13.92
CA LYS A 434 19.50 19.66 14.01
C LYS A 434 18.91 18.96 12.79
N LEU A 435 19.39 19.30 11.60
CA LEU A 435 19.02 18.63 10.34
C LEU A 435 19.29 17.12 10.43
N PHE A 436 20.50 16.72 10.85
CA PHE A 436 20.87 15.31 10.95
C PHE A 436 20.11 14.57 12.07
N GLU A 437 19.89 15.18 13.24
CA GLU A 437 19.11 14.63 14.33
C GLU A 437 17.70 14.23 13.88
N ILE A 438 17.03 15.11 13.15
CA ILE A 438 15.68 14.85 12.62
C ILE A 438 15.73 13.85 11.46
N ALA A 439 16.65 14.04 10.50
CA ALA A 439 16.74 13.24 9.31
C ALA A 439 17.07 11.76 9.60
N ILE A 440 17.96 11.48 10.55
CA ILE A 440 18.30 10.11 10.98
C ILE A 440 17.07 9.38 11.56
N LYS A 441 16.20 10.10 12.28
CA LYS A 441 14.98 9.51 12.84
C LYS A 441 13.89 9.25 11.80
N LEU A 442 13.95 9.93 10.64
CA LEU A 442 12.97 9.81 9.57
C LEU A 442 13.41 8.87 8.43
N GLU A 443 14.70 8.55 8.31
CA GLU A 443 15.25 7.63 7.32
C GLU A 443 14.78 6.18 7.55
#